data_8c587d1720dce2b4d72a029277ca130f
#
_entry.id   8c587d1720dce2b4d72a029277ca130f
#
_cell.length_a   1.000
_cell.length_b   1.000
_cell.length_c   1.000
_cell.angle_alpha   90.00
_cell.angle_beta   90.00
_cell.angle_gamma   90.00
#
_symmetry.space_group_name_H-M   'P 1'
#
loop_
_entity.id
_entity.type
_entity.pdbx_description
1 polymer ?
#
loop_
_entity_poly.entity_id
_entity_poly.type
_entity_poly.pdbx_seq_one_letter_code
_entity_poly.pdbx_strand_id
1 'polypeptide(L)'
;MQYKSVVTSFLTTEGKILLLRRSEKVGTHQGKWSGVSGYLEGSEEPVQRAQTEIQEELDLTRDQIRLIRTGESLRAFDESTETVWVVHPFLFEANSKNLHLDWENSEYKWVDPDDLRTYQTVPKLHETFDRVHCDLEKTPALSNIFAKVEELAQDRVHGASYLGRKALELLAAASVSQNPEDVTAENIFCTLLLVALRLRKAQPGMANVRNLVGNLLHQADMKRDSAGTTSEFVSELRLIAEKLDERARSKSEDASRNAAAVLPDDGCVLTHSYSTTVLRALELGMKGGRRFQAYVTESYPGMEGKQLAKALVQIGVPVKLVVDSTVQTMISDVNLVLLGADSVLKDGSLLHKIGTRNIASEANKRGIPLYAVCETLKFSTADFLGEPIQASETLFDVTASRHVLKFITEDGPMEPRDVEGRIRLLLSEMYP
;
A
#
# COMPACT_ATOMS: atom_id res chain seq x y z
N MET A 1 1.24 21.61 -4.30
CA MET A 1 0.21 20.81 -3.61
C MET A 1 0.82 20.31 -2.31
N GLN A 2 0.23 20.64 -1.17
CA GLN A 2 0.69 20.23 0.16
C GLN A 2 -0.11 19.02 0.62
N TYR A 3 0.55 18.03 1.26
CA TYR A 3 -0.12 16.89 1.89
C TYR A 3 -0.12 17.08 3.40
N LYS A 4 -1.27 16.86 4.02
CA LYS A 4 -1.44 16.87 5.48
C LYS A 4 -2.20 15.62 5.90
N SER A 5 -1.72 14.95 6.94
CA SER A 5 -2.39 13.77 7.51
C SER A 5 -3.17 14.16 8.76
N VAL A 6 -4.36 13.59 8.89
CA VAL A 6 -5.24 13.76 10.05
C VAL A 6 -5.83 12.42 10.45
N VAL A 7 -6.05 12.23 11.74
CA VAL A 7 -6.87 11.14 12.25
C VAL A 7 -8.29 11.62 12.43
N THR A 8 -9.28 10.76 12.18
CA THR A 8 -10.69 11.01 12.52
C THR A 8 -11.24 9.77 13.19
N SER A 9 -11.67 9.95 14.44
CA SER A 9 -12.17 8.89 15.30
C SER A 9 -13.66 9.03 15.51
N PHE A 10 -14.39 7.97 15.25
CA PHE A 10 -15.78 7.81 15.65
C PHE A 10 -15.83 6.98 16.94
N LEU A 11 -16.63 7.39 17.89
CA LEU A 11 -16.92 6.62 19.07
C LEU A 11 -18.31 6.02 18.96
N THR A 12 -18.43 4.75 19.35
CA THR A 12 -19.73 4.07 19.42
C THR A 12 -20.01 3.56 20.82
N THR A 13 -21.26 3.59 21.19
CA THR A 13 -21.78 2.94 22.42
C THR A 13 -23.25 2.58 22.22
N GLU A 14 -23.66 1.37 22.61
CA GLU A 14 -25.03 0.88 22.47
C GLU A 14 -25.63 1.09 21.05
N GLY A 15 -24.81 0.87 20.00
CA GLY A 15 -25.22 1.01 18.60
C GLY A 15 -25.34 2.45 18.08
N LYS A 16 -25.08 3.47 18.90
CA LYS A 16 -25.07 4.87 18.51
C LYS A 16 -23.65 5.36 18.25
N ILE A 17 -23.51 6.38 17.42
CA ILE A 17 -22.24 7.05 17.15
C ILE A 17 -22.23 8.46 17.71
N LEU A 18 -21.05 8.90 18.14
CA LEU A 18 -20.82 10.25 18.66
C LEU A 18 -20.58 11.23 17.51
N LEU A 19 -21.31 12.35 17.54
CA LEU A 19 -21.02 13.53 16.74
C LEU A 19 -20.69 14.70 17.67
N LEU A 20 -19.67 15.47 17.29
CA LEU A 20 -19.21 16.68 17.97
C LEU A 20 -19.51 17.90 17.12
N ARG A 21 -20.06 18.95 17.71
CA ARG A 21 -20.32 20.22 17.02
C ARG A 21 -19.16 21.18 17.25
N ARG A 22 -18.48 21.52 16.18
CA ARG A 22 -17.34 22.43 16.24
C ARG A 22 -17.73 23.81 16.75
N SER A 23 -16.96 24.33 17.71
CA SER A 23 -17.22 25.63 18.32
C SER A 23 -16.93 26.80 17.37
N GLU A 24 -17.38 27.99 17.72
CA GLU A 24 -17.07 29.25 17.01
C GLU A 24 -15.56 29.67 17.16
N LYS A 25 -14.81 29.01 18.04
CA LYS A 25 -13.42 29.33 18.35
C LYS A 25 -12.41 28.63 17.42
N VAL A 26 -12.84 27.57 16.74
CA VAL A 26 -11.95 26.82 15.81
C VAL A 26 -11.76 27.57 14.50
N GLY A 27 -10.61 27.35 13.86
CA GLY A 27 -10.23 28.05 12.63
C GLY A 27 -11.04 27.69 11.39
N THR A 28 -11.68 26.48 11.33
CA THR A 28 -12.37 25.96 10.15
C THR A 28 -13.63 25.22 10.50
N HIS A 29 -14.61 25.25 9.58
CA HIS A 29 -15.86 24.47 9.67
C HIS A 29 -16.66 24.70 10.96
N GLN A 30 -16.72 25.93 11.48
CA GLN A 30 -17.46 26.33 12.67
C GLN A 30 -18.93 25.92 12.56
N GLY A 31 -19.50 25.43 13.68
CA GLY A 31 -20.89 25.01 13.76
C GLY A 31 -21.25 23.71 13.05
N LYS A 32 -20.32 23.11 12.28
CA LYS A 32 -20.54 21.81 11.62
C LYS A 32 -20.26 20.64 12.57
N TRP A 33 -20.86 19.49 12.24
CA TRP A 33 -20.67 18.26 12.98
C TRP A 33 -19.45 17.48 12.46
N SER A 34 -18.68 16.89 13.38
CA SER A 34 -17.44 16.12 13.10
C SER A 34 -17.33 14.91 14.03
N GLY A 35 -16.39 14.02 13.74
CA GLY A 35 -15.82 13.11 14.72
C GLY A 35 -14.67 13.80 15.48
N VAL A 36 -14.03 13.10 16.42
CA VAL A 36 -12.79 13.54 17.08
C VAL A 36 -11.67 13.52 16.03
N SER A 37 -10.94 14.64 15.88
CA SER A 37 -9.97 14.74 14.78
C SER A 37 -8.75 15.56 15.18
N GLY A 38 -7.56 15.08 14.81
CA GLY A 38 -6.31 15.77 15.04
C GLY A 38 -5.29 15.58 13.95
N TYR A 39 -4.30 16.46 13.92
CA TYR A 39 -3.19 16.40 12.98
C TYR A 39 -2.22 15.28 13.36
N LEU A 40 -1.80 14.52 12.36
CA LEU A 40 -0.73 13.54 12.49
C LEU A 40 0.60 14.20 12.15
N GLU A 41 1.53 14.26 13.12
CA GLU A 41 2.81 14.91 12.96
C GLU A 41 3.97 13.89 12.94
N GLY A 42 4.95 14.14 12.07
CA GLY A 42 6.19 13.36 12.03
C GLY A 42 6.00 11.88 11.75
N SER A 43 6.55 11.02 12.62
CA SER A 43 6.49 9.55 12.54
C SER A 43 5.55 8.93 13.59
N GLU A 44 4.58 9.69 14.08
CA GLU A 44 3.62 9.23 15.08
C GLU A 44 2.69 8.16 14.48
N GLU A 45 2.41 7.11 15.25
CA GLU A 45 1.46 6.07 14.84
C GLU A 45 0.02 6.62 14.84
N PRO A 46 -0.73 6.53 13.73
CA PRO A 46 -2.07 7.13 13.63
C PRO A 46 -3.03 6.71 14.74
N VAL A 47 -2.99 5.45 15.19
CA VAL A 47 -3.86 4.97 16.27
C VAL A 47 -3.51 5.60 17.62
N GLN A 48 -2.23 5.88 17.87
CA GLN A 48 -1.80 6.55 19.11
C GLN A 48 -2.27 7.99 19.13
N ARG A 49 -2.13 8.70 17.99
CA ARG A 49 -2.66 10.07 17.84
C ARG A 49 -4.16 10.09 18.02
N ALA A 50 -4.90 9.16 17.41
CA ALA A 50 -6.36 9.04 17.58
C ALA A 50 -6.77 8.90 19.06
N GLN A 51 -6.05 8.06 19.83
CA GLN A 51 -6.30 7.90 21.26
C GLN A 51 -5.96 9.16 22.07
N THR A 52 -4.92 9.88 21.68
CA THR A 52 -4.53 11.14 22.33
C THR A 52 -5.59 12.21 22.08
N GLU A 53 -6.08 12.36 20.85
CA GLU A 53 -7.16 13.31 20.52
C GLU A 53 -8.46 13.00 21.27
N ILE A 54 -8.82 11.71 21.40
CA ILE A 54 -9.99 11.32 22.19
C ILE A 54 -9.84 11.73 23.66
N GLN A 55 -8.64 11.61 24.22
CA GLN A 55 -8.36 12.04 25.58
C GLN A 55 -8.38 13.57 25.70
N GLU A 56 -7.80 14.30 24.75
CA GLU A 56 -7.74 15.76 24.74
C GLU A 56 -9.13 16.40 24.56
N GLU A 57 -9.93 15.93 23.58
CA GLU A 57 -11.22 16.52 23.25
C GLU A 57 -12.38 16.04 24.16
N LEU A 58 -12.31 14.81 24.73
CA LEU A 58 -13.43 14.18 25.42
C LEU A 58 -13.15 13.76 26.87
N ASP A 59 -11.89 13.90 27.33
CA ASP A 59 -11.42 13.45 28.66
C ASP A 59 -11.61 11.94 28.89
N LEU A 60 -11.58 11.14 27.82
CA LEU A 60 -11.65 9.67 27.90
C LEU A 60 -10.24 9.07 27.91
N THR A 61 -9.92 8.30 28.94
CA THR A 61 -8.65 7.59 29.06
C THR A 61 -8.63 6.32 28.21
N ARG A 62 -7.43 5.79 27.95
CA ARG A 62 -7.24 4.61 27.07
C ARG A 62 -7.97 3.35 27.54
N ASP A 63 -8.18 3.19 28.86
CA ASP A 63 -8.93 2.08 29.44
C ASP A 63 -10.47 2.24 29.30
N GLN A 64 -10.93 3.44 28.97
CA GLN A 64 -12.33 3.73 28.73
C GLN A 64 -12.75 3.59 27.26
N ILE A 65 -11.79 3.35 26.37
CA ILE A 65 -12.03 3.16 24.95
C ILE A 65 -11.40 1.86 24.44
N ARG A 66 -12.05 1.21 23.50
CA ARG A 66 -11.55 0.02 22.83
C ARG A 66 -11.58 0.21 21.33
N LEU A 67 -10.43 0.10 20.66
CA LEU A 67 -10.38 0.13 19.20
C LEU A 67 -11.15 -1.06 18.62
N ILE A 68 -12.20 -0.77 17.85
CA ILE A 68 -13.01 -1.76 17.14
C ILE A 68 -12.43 -1.97 15.72
N ARG A 69 -12.17 -0.87 15.01
CA ARG A 69 -11.77 -0.93 13.60
C ARG A 69 -10.87 0.22 13.21
N THR A 70 -9.90 -0.08 12.35
CA THR A 70 -9.14 0.90 11.58
C THR A 70 -9.65 0.84 10.15
N GLY A 71 -10.08 1.97 9.61
CA GLY A 71 -10.55 2.08 8.24
C GLY A 71 -9.43 2.32 7.23
N GLU A 72 -9.75 2.21 5.96
CA GLU A 72 -8.87 2.61 4.87
C GLU A 72 -8.78 4.14 4.83
N SER A 73 -7.56 4.68 4.72
CA SER A 73 -7.38 6.13 4.60
C SER A 73 -8.00 6.66 3.30
N LEU A 74 -8.59 7.84 3.40
CA LEU A 74 -9.14 8.54 2.23
C LEU A 74 -8.46 9.88 2.04
N ARG A 75 -8.63 10.45 0.85
CA ARG A 75 -8.10 11.77 0.52
C ARG A 75 -9.22 12.75 0.26
N ALA A 76 -9.05 13.96 0.78
CA ALA A 76 -9.92 15.08 0.53
C ALA A 76 -9.06 16.22 -0.02
N PHE A 77 -9.37 16.71 -1.22
CA PHE A 77 -8.70 17.87 -1.79
C PHE A 77 -9.43 19.14 -1.36
N ASP A 78 -8.69 20.07 -0.80
CA ASP A 78 -9.16 21.42 -0.47
C ASP A 78 -8.57 22.40 -1.49
N GLU A 79 -9.39 22.81 -2.44
CA GLU A 79 -9.01 23.75 -3.50
C GLU A 79 -8.57 25.11 -2.93
N SER A 80 -9.17 25.53 -1.81
CA SER A 80 -8.91 26.86 -1.23
C SER A 80 -7.49 27.00 -0.66
N THR A 81 -6.91 25.89 -0.20
CA THR A 81 -5.57 25.84 0.39
C THR A 81 -4.58 25.03 -0.43
N GLU A 82 -4.98 24.50 -1.60
CA GLU A 82 -4.22 23.56 -2.43
C GLU A 82 -3.64 22.37 -1.62
N THR A 83 -4.41 21.93 -0.60
CA THR A 83 -4.00 20.89 0.33
C THR A 83 -4.75 19.60 0.06
N VAL A 84 -4.02 18.49 -0.01
CA VAL A 84 -4.58 17.14 0.03
C VAL A 84 -4.55 16.65 1.48
N TRP A 85 -5.71 16.48 2.05
CA TRP A 85 -5.88 15.89 3.37
C TRP A 85 -5.92 14.37 3.26
N VAL A 86 -5.06 13.69 4.01
CA VAL A 86 -5.09 12.23 4.17
C VAL A 86 -5.76 11.95 5.51
N VAL A 87 -6.97 11.42 5.46
CA VAL A 87 -7.78 11.13 6.65
C VAL A 87 -7.63 9.66 7.01
N HIS A 88 -7.21 9.39 8.25
CA HIS A 88 -7.08 8.04 8.83
C HIS A 88 -8.27 7.77 9.75
N PRO A 89 -9.25 6.95 9.33
CA PRO A 89 -10.47 6.72 10.08
C PRO A 89 -10.31 5.62 11.12
N PHE A 90 -10.90 5.85 12.31
CA PHE A 90 -10.94 4.89 13.41
C PHE A 90 -12.35 4.79 13.99
N LEU A 91 -12.73 3.59 14.43
CA LEU A 91 -13.92 3.35 15.24
C LEU A 91 -13.51 2.79 16.60
N PHE A 92 -13.89 3.48 17.66
CA PHE A 92 -13.68 3.05 19.03
C PHE A 92 -15.03 2.80 19.71
N GLU A 93 -15.10 1.79 20.56
CA GLU A 93 -16.17 1.64 21.53
C GLU A 93 -15.83 2.40 22.80
N ALA A 94 -16.75 3.25 23.26
CA ALA A 94 -16.64 3.96 24.52
C ALA A 94 -17.49 3.26 25.58
N ASN A 95 -16.97 3.12 26.80
CA ASN A 95 -17.69 2.53 27.93
C ASN A 95 -18.52 3.56 28.72
N SER A 96 -18.51 4.83 28.29
CA SER A 96 -19.28 5.93 28.91
C SER A 96 -19.93 6.81 27.86
N LYS A 97 -21.14 7.27 28.14
CA LYS A 97 -21.85 8.31 27.36
C LYS A 97 -21.65 9.72 27.90
N ASN A 98 -21.13 9.86 29.12
CA ASN A 98 -20.85 11.15 29.73
C ASN A 98 -19.46 11.59 29.31
N LEU A 99 -19.39 12.69 28.59
CA LEU A 99 -18.17 13.25 28.00
C LEU A 99 -17.94 14.67 28.52
N HIS A 100 -16.67 15.02 28.67
CA HIS A 100 -16.26 16.40 28.95
C HIS A 100 -15.63 16.97 27.68
N LEU A 101 -16.34 17.95 27.10
CA LEU A 101 -15.84 18.60 25.88
C LEU A 101 -14.77 19.61 26.22
N ASP A 102 -13.76 19.69 25.38
CA ASP A 102 -12.79 20.77 25.38
C ASP A 102 -13.35 22.06 24.74
N TRP A 103 -12.49 23.02 24.47
CA TRP A 103 -12.86 24.32 23.87
C TRP A 103 -13.17 24.24 22.36
N GLU A 104 -12.76 23.17 21.68
CA GLU A 104 -12.95 22.98 20.22
C GLU A 104 -14.39 22.61 19.90
N ASN A 105 -15.09 21.98 20.84
CA ASN A 105 -16.42 21.46 20.64
C ASN A 105 -17.45 22.14 21.56
N SER A 106 -18.58 22.54 21.00
CA SER A 106 -19.64 23.27 21.72
C SER A 106 -20.80 22.38 22.20
N GLU A 107 -20.97 21.24 21.54
CA GLU A 107 -22.09 20.32 21.75
C GLU A 107 -21.70 18.91 21.29
N TYR A 108 -22.27 17.86 21.89
CA TYR A 108 -22.18 16.51 21.36
C TYR A 108 -23.54 15.82 21.31
N LYS A 109 -23.66 14.83 20.40
CA LYS A 109 -24.85 13.99 20.28
C LYS A 109 -24.47 12.55 20.00
N TRP A 110 -25.21 11.63 20.63
CA TRP A 110 -25.21 10.22 20.28
C TRP A 110 -26.39 9.98 19.33
N VAL A 111 -26.08 9.66 18.07
CA VAL A 111 -27.05 9.50 16.98
C VAL A 111 -27.04 8.09 16.42
N ASP A 112 -28.12 7.68 15.79
CA ASP A 112 -28.11 6.44 15.04
C ASP A 112 -27.19 6.60 13.79
N PRO A 113 -26.41 5.59 13.42
CA PRO A 113 -25.54 5.65 12.25
C PRO A 113 -26.25 6.11 10.97
N ASP A 114 -27.48 5.64 10.74
CA ASP A 114 -28.29 5.99 9.57
C ASP A 114 -28.68 7.47 9.52
N ASP A 115 -28.76 8.13 10.68
CA ASP A 115 -29.09 9.55 10.78
C ASP A 115 -27.92 10.47 10.46
N LEU A 116 -26.67 9.96 10.37
CA LEU A 116 -25.49 10.77 10.12
C LEU A 116 -25.66 11.68 8.91
N ARG A 117 -26.27 11.18 7.84
CA ARG A 117 -26.47 11.93 6.59
C ARG A 117 -27.47 13.09 6.69
N THR A 118 -28.19 13.21 7.80
CA THR A 118 -29.12 14.33 8.06
C THR A 118 -28.43 15.56 8.67
N TYR A 119 -27.18 15.39 9.11
CA TYR A 119 -26.42 16.44 9.77
C TYR A 119 -25.54 17.23 8.79
N GLN A 120 -25.38 18.55 9.04
CA GLN A 120 -24.41 19.37 8.32
C GLN A 120 -23.01 19.10 8.87
N THR A 121 -22.26 18.23 8.20
CA THR A 121 -20.94 17.77 8.65
C THR A 121 -19.78 18.51 8.01
N VAL A 122 -18.60 18.31 8.57
CA VAL A 122 -17.35 18.66 7.90
C VAL A 122 -17.22 17.85 6.59
N PRO A 123 -16.46 18.34 5.59
CA PRO A 123 -16.27 17.63 4.33
C PRO A 123 -15.78 16.19 4.53
N LYS A 124 -16.30 15.25 3.75
CA LYS A 124 -15.88 13.84 3.74
C LYS A 124 -16.12 13.06 5.04
N LEU A 125 -16.92 13.58 6.01
CA LEU A 125 -17.19 12.85 7.25
C LEU A 125 -17.98 11.56 7.00
N HIS A 126 -18.94 11.58 6.07
CA HIS A 126 -19.74 10.40 5.72
C HIS A 126 -18.87 9.30 5.13
N GLU A 127 -18.08 9.64 4.14
CA GLU A 127 -17.16 8.71 3.49
C GLU A 127 -16.09 8.21 4.46
N THR A 128 -15.69 9.04 5.44
CA THR A 128 -14.78 8.64 6.51
C THR A 128 -15.45 7.62 7.45
N PHE A 129 -16.71 7.84 7.80
CA PHE A 129 -17.49 6.93 8.64
C PHE A 129 -17.74 5.58 7.94
N ASP A 130 -18.14 5.60 6.68
CA ASP A 130 -18.38 4.39 5.89
C ASP A 130 -17.18 3.43 5.89
N ARG A 131 -15.96 3.96 6.01
CA ARG A 131 -14.72 3.15 6.05
C ARG A 131 -14.53 2.38 7.36
N VAL A 132 -15.24 2.73 8.40
CA VAL A 132 -15.16 2.07 9.71
C VAL A 132 -16.47 1.43 10.17
N HIS A 133 -17.58 1.82 9.57
CA HIS A 133 -18.92 1.32 9.92
C HIS A 133 -19.48 0.41 8.82
N CYS A 134 -18.94 -0.82 8.73
CA CYS A 134 -19.45 -1.85 7.82
C CYS A 134 -19.80 -3.11 8.61
N ASP A 135 -21.08 -3.47 8.65
CA ASP A 135 -21.57 -4.67 9.36
C ASP A 135 -21.71 -5.86 8.40
N LEU A 136 -20.58 -6.39 7.90
CA LEU A 136 -20.54 -7.47 6.91
C LEU A 136 -19.89 -8.77 7.38
N GLU A 137 -19.62 -8.93 8.68
CA GLU A 137 -19.02 -10.18 9.20
C GLU A 137 -19.95 -11.41 9.05
N LYS A 138 -21.20 -11.21 8.65
CA LYS A 138 -22.24 -12.25 8.57
C LYS A 138 -22.50 -12.78 7.15
N THR A 139 -21.71 -12.38 6.14
CA THR A 139 -22.01 -12.76 4.76
C THR A 139 -21.26 -14.05 4.36
N PRO A 140 -21.95 -15.20 4.19
CA PRO A 140 -21.31 -16.49 3.85
C PRO A 140 -20.47 -16.45 2.56
N ALA A 141 -20.83 -15.58 1.63
CA ALA A 141 -20.13 -15.41 0.36
C ALA A 141 -18.68 -14.88 0.51
N LEU A 142 -18.32 -14.21 1.62
CA LEU A 142 -16.98 -13.68 1.84
C LEU A 142 -16.01 -14.69 2.43
N SER A 143 -16.47 -15.79 3.02
CA SER A 143 -15.59 -16.81 3.62
C SER A 143 -14.58 -17.37 2.61
N ASN A 144 -14.99 -17.60 1.37
CA ASN A 144 -14.10 -18.06 0.29
C ASN A 144 -13.08 -16.98 -0.11
N ILE A 145 -13.47 -15.72 -0.16
CA ILE A 145 -12.55 -14.58 -0.44
C ILE A 145 -11.54 -14.47 0.68
N PHE A 146 -11.97 -14.53 1.94
CA PHE A 146 -11.08 -14.45 3.11
C PHE A 146 -10.09 -15.62 3.17
N ALA A 147 -10.50 -16.84 2.83
CA ALA A 147 -9.59 -17.97 2.71
C ALA A 147 -8.49 -17.70 1.67
N LYS A 148 -8.83 -17.18 0.50
CA LYS A 148 -7.85 -16.80 -0.53
C LYS A 148 -6.95 -15.62 -0.11
N VAL A 149 -7.45 -14.69 0.69
CA VAL A 149 -6.62 -13.63 1.28
C VAL A 149 -5.62 -14.22 2.25
N GLU A 150 -6.01 -15.23 3.03
CA GLU A 150 -5.10 -15.94 3.93
C GLU A 150 -4.03 -16.74 3.16
N GLU A 151 -4.41 -17.42 2.06
CA GLU A 151 -3.45 -18.04 1.14
C GLU A 151 -2.43 -17.01 0.62
N LEU A 152 -2.90 -15.82 0.21
CA LEU A 152 -2.02 -14.73 -0.22
C LEU A 152 -1.12 -14.23 0.93
N ALA A 153 -1.62 -14.19 2.16
CA ALA A 153 -0.84 -13.80 3.33
C ALA A 153 0.32 -14.78 3.62
N GLN A 154 0.10 -16.07 3.32
CA GLN A 154 1.08 -17.14 3.52
C GLN A 154 1.99 -17.37 2.32
N ASP A 155 1.72 -16.75 1.18
CA ASP A 155 2.53 -16.90 -0.03
C ASP A 155 3.94 -16.33 0.18
N ARG A 156 4.93 -17.19 0.03
CA ARG A 156 6.37 -16.88 0.13
C ARG A 156 7.12 -17.22 -1.16
N VAL A 157 6.38 -17.66 -2.17
CA VAL A 157 6.94 -18.15 -3.44
C VAL A 157 6.95 -17.05 -4.50
N HIS A 158 5.89 -16.24 -4.54
CA HIS A 158 5.72 -15.24 -5.58
C HIS A 158 6.22 -13.87 -5.14
N GLY A 159 6.76 -13.12 -6.10
CA GLY A 159 7.23 -11.75 -5.88
C GLY A 159 6.09 -10.72 -5.84
N ALA A 160 6.45 -9.50 -5.39
CA ALA A 160 5.51 -8.41 -5.16
C ALA A 160 4.59 -8.10 -6.35
N SER A 161 5.11 -8.07 -7.60
CA SER A 161 4.29 -7.78 -8.79
C SER A 161 3.17 -8.78 -9.01
N TYR A 162 3.39 -10.08 -8.72
CA TYR A 162 2.35 -11.11 -8.77
C TYR A 162 1.33 -10.90 -7.65
N LEU A 163 1.81 -10.74 -6.41
CA LEU A 163 0.95 -10.62 -5.23
C LEU A 163 0.06 -9.38 -5.29
N GLY A 164 0.58 -8.26 -5.82
CA GLY A 164 -0.21 -7.04 -6.01
C GLY A 164 -1.37 -7.24 -6.99
N ARG A 165 -1.13 -7.90 -8.14
CA ARG A 165 -2.18 -8.22 -9.11
C ARG A 165 -3.17 -9.26 -8.59
N LYS A 166 -2.69 -10.24 -7.81
CA LYS A 166 -3.55 -11.23 -7.15
C LYS A 166 -4.46 -10.58 -6.10
N ALA A 167 -3.94 -9.61 -5.35
CA ALA A 167 -4.74 -8.82 -4.42
C ALA A 167 -5.83 -8.02 -5.14
N LEU A 168 -5.50 -7.41 -6.29
CA LEU A 168 -6.46 -6.70 -7.14
C LEU A 168 -7.55 -7.63 -7.65
N GLU A 169 -7.19 -8.83 -8.13
CA GLU A 169 -8.13 -9.87 -8.57
C GLU A 169 -9.10 -10.28 -7.45
N LEU A 170 -8.57 -10.51 -6.24
CA LEU A 170 -9.39 -10.88 -5.08
C LEU A 170 -10.34 -9.76 -4.66
N LEU A 171 -9.89 -8.51 -4.72
CA LEU A 171 -10.72 -7.36 -4.41
C LEU A 171 -11.84 -7.20 -5.46
N ALA A 172 -11.52 -7.34 -6.75
CA ALA A 172 -12.52 -7.33 -7.82
C ALA A 172 -13.51 -8.49 -7.69
N ALA A 173 -13.04 -9.69 -7.33
CA ALA A 173 -13.91 -10.83 -7.09
C ALA A 173 -14.89 -10.63 -5.93
N ALA A 174 -14.52 -9.82 -4.95
CA ALA A 174 -15.41 -9.48 -3.83
C ALA A 174 -16.62 -8.66 -4.27
N SER A 175 -16.51 -7.82 -5.31
CA SER A 175 -17.64 -7.05 -5.84
C SER A 175 -18.75 -7.91 -6.47
N VAL A 176 -18.43 -9.10 -6.92
CA VAL A 176 -19.39 -10.06 -7.54
C VAL A 176 -19.78 -11.19 -6.60
N SER A 177 -19.35 -11.14 -5.34
CA SER A 177 -19.67 -12.18 -4.34
C SER A 177 -21.12 -12.15 -3.87
N GLN A 178 -21.83 -11.08 -4.14
CA GLN A 178 -23.24 -10.88 -3.83
C GLN A 178 -24.02 -10.64 -5.13
N ASN A 179 -25.28 -11.07 -5.18
CA ASN A 179 -26.13 -10.78 -6.33
C ASN A 179 -26.44 -9.27 -6.35
N PRO A 180 -26.10 -8.52 -7.40
CA PRO A 180 -26.33 -7.07 -7.45
C PRO A 180 -27.80 -6.63 -7.36
N GLU A 181 -28.76 -7.55 -7.59
CA GLU A 181 -30.19 -7.28 -7.46
C GLU A 181 -30.65 -7.27 -5.99
N ASP A 182 -29.90 -7.94 -5.10
CA ASP A 182 -30.26 -8.11 -3.69
C ASP A 182 -29.54 -7.14 -2.76
N VAL A 183 -28.59 -6.34 -3.29
CA VAL A 183 -27.73 -5.46 -2.50
C VAL A 183 -27.58 -4.09 -3.16
N THR A 184 -27.17 -3.09 -2.38
CA THR A 184 -26.90 -1.73 -2.87
C THR A 184 -25.43 -1.56 -3.27
N ALA A 185 -25.12 -0.53 -4.07
CA ALA A 185 -23.74 -0.14 -4.37
C ALA A 185 -22.94 0.15 -3.08
N GLU A 186 -23.59 0.69 -2.06
CA GLU A 186 -23.03 0.90 -0.72
C GLU A 186 -22.59 -0.41 -0.06
N ASN A 187 -23.42 -1.45 -0.08
CA ASN A 187 -23.06 -2.77 0.47
C ASN A 187 -21.88 -3.40 -0.26
N ILE A 188 -21.84 -3.26 -1.60
CA ILE A 188 -20.68 -3.70 -2.40
C ILE A 188 -19.43 -2.93 -1.98
N PHE A 189 -19.50 -1.60 -1.86
CA PHE A 189 -18.35 -0.78 -1.46
C PHE A 189 -17.84 -1.14 -0.06
N CYS A 190 -18.74 -1.33 0.90
CA CYS A 190 -18.39 -1.83 2.23
C CYS A 190 -17.68 -3.19 2.19
N THR A 191 -18.15 -4.09 1.33
CA THR A 191 -17.49 -5.39 1.09
C THR A 191 -16.04 -5.19 0.59
N LEU A 192 -15.86 -4.31 -0.38
CA LEU A 192 -14.52 -3.98 -0.89
C LEU A 192 -13.61 -3.42 0.21
N LEU A 193 -14.11 -2.53 1.06
CA LEU A 193 -13.33 -1.98 2.19
C LEU A 193 -12.84 -3.06 3.15
N LEU A 194 -13.71 -4.01 3.53
CA LEU A 194 -13.33 -5.12 4.42
C LEU A 194 -12.26 -6.01 3.81
N VAL A 195 -12.42 -6.36 2.53
CA VAL A 195 -11.44 -7.20 1.82
C VAL A 195 -10.13 -6.45 1.64
N ALA A 196 -10.18 -5.17 1.29
CA ALA A 196 -9.00 -4.32 1.14
C ALA A 196 -8.16 -4.22 2.42
N LEU A 197 -8.80 -4.02 3.57
CA LEU A 197 -8.12 -3.99 4.87
C LEU A 197 -7.38 -5.30 5.16
N ARG A 198 -7.99 -6.45 4.82
CA ARG A 198 -7.34 -7.77 4.99
C ARG A 198 -6.20 -7.96 4.00
N LEU A 199 -6.35 -7.56 2.75
CA LEU A 199 -5.30 -7.65 1.72
C LEU A 199 -4.07 -6.82 2.09
N ARG A 200 -4.26 -5.61 2.63
CA ARG A 200 -3.15 -4.76 3.10
C ARG A 200 -2.40 -5.38 4.27
N LYS A 201 -3.12 -6.01 5.22
CA LYS A 201 -2.52 -6.74 6.34
C LYS A 201 -1.83 -8.03 5.92
N ALA A 202 -2.29 -8.67 4.84
CA ALA A 202 -1.73 -9.91 4.32
C ALA A 202 -0.29 -9.75 3.83
N GLN A 203 0.04 -8.63 3.17
CA GLN A 203 1.38 -8.35 2.64
C GLN A 203 1.81 -6.91 2.98
N PRO A 204 2.08 -6.60 4.25
CA PRO A 204 2.27 -5.22 4.73
C PRO A 204 3.56 -4.56 4.21
N GLY A 205 4.57 -5.36 3.83
CA GLY A 205 5.82 -4.88 3.23
C GLY A 205 5.76 -4.61 1.72
N MET A 206 4.62 -4.85 1.06
CA MET A 206 4.52 -4.73 -0.40
C MET A 206 3.70 -3.52 -0.82
N ALA A 207 4.39 -2.44 -1.22
CA ALA A 207 3.74 -1.18 -1.61
C ALA A 207 2.76 -1.34 -2.78
N ASN A 208 3.05 -2.20 -3.75
CA ASN A 208 2.17 -2.40 -4.91
C ASN A 208 0.81 -3.03 -4.54
N VAL A 209 0.73 -3.88 -3.51
CA VAL A 209 -0.55 -4.39 -2.97
C VAL A 209 -1.39 -3.21 -2.48
N ARG A 210 -0.78 -2.34 -1.65
CA ARG A 210 -1.47 -1.14 -1.12
C ARG A 210 -1.89 -0.19 -2.23
N ASN A 211 -1.01 0.06 -3.19
CA ASN A 211 -1.25 1.01 -4.27
C ASN A 211 -2.36 0.52 -5.21
N LEU A 212 -2.36 -0.74 -5.63
CA LEU A 212 -3.40 -1.28 -6.52
C LEU A 212 -4.75 -1.37 -5.81
N VAL A 213 -4.77 -1.90 -4.58
CA VAL A 213 -5.99 -1.98 -3.75
C VAL A 213 -6.55 -0.58 -3.48
N GLY A 214 -5.69 0.37 -3.08
CA GLY A 214 -6.10 1.75 -2.82
C GLY A 214 -6.64 2.47 -4.04
N ASN A 215 -6.04 2.24 -5.23
CA ASN A 215 -6.52 2.83 -6.48
C ASN A 215 -7.91 2.29 -6.86
N LEU A 216 -8.13 0.97 -6.79
CA LEU A 216 -9.46 0.40 -7.08
C LEU A 216 -10.52 0.94 -6.11
N LEU A 217 -10.20 1.01 -4.80
CA LEU A 217 -11.12 1.58 -3.80
C LEU A 217 -11.47 3.04 -4.08
N HIS A 218 -10.48 3.85 -4.43
CA HIS A 218 -10.73 5.25 -4.74
C HIS A 218 -11.65 5.41 -5.96
N GLN A 219 -11.38 4.68 -7.04
CA GLN A 219 -12.23 4.72 -8.23
C GLN A 219 -13.63 4.17 -7.94
N ALA A 220 -13.74 3.13 -7.08
CA ALA A 220 -15.03 2.62 -6.61
C ALA A 220 -15.83 3.68 -5.84
N ASP A 221 -15.17 4.42 -4.95
CA ASP A 221 -15.78 5.51 -4.17
C ASP A 221 -16.36 6.61 -5.06
N MET A 222 -15.58 7.03 -6.08
CA MET A 222 -16.03 8.03 -7.05
C MET A 222 -17.20 7.56 -7.91
N LYS A 223 -17.28 6.25 -8.19
CA LYS A 223 -18.32 5.67 -9.05
C LYS A 223 -19.59 5.27 -8.32
N ARG A 224 -19.50 5.03 -7.03
CA ARG A 224 -20.61 4.59 -6.19
C ARG A 224 -21.85 5.48 -6.30
N ASP A 225 -21.65 6.80 -6.23
CA ASP A 225 -22.74 7.77 -6.24
C ASP A 225 -23.25 8.12 -7.66
N SER A 226 -22.46 7.78 -8.70
CA SER A 226 -22.77 8.10 -10.10
C SER A 226 -23.40 6.93 -10.88
N ALA A 227 -23.31 5.70 -10.37
CA ALA A 227 -23.88 4.53 -11.01
C ALA A 227 -25.43 4.54 -10.92
N GLY A 228 -26.09 4.28 -12.04
CA GLY A 228 -27.57 4.25 -12.08
C GLY A 228 -28.16 3.01 -11.39
N THR A 229 -27.42 1.89 -11.43
CA THR A 229 -27.81 0.61 -10.81
C THR A 229 -26.61 -0.07 -10.16
N THR A 230 -26.86 -0.97 -9.20
CA THR A 230 -25.80 -1.78 -8.58
C THR A 230 -25.09 -2.68 -9.62
N SER A 231 -25.81 -3.20 -10.60
CA SER A 231 -25.24 -4.01 -11.69
C SER A 231 -24.29 -3.21 -12.58
N GLU A 232 -24.61 -1.95 -12.88
CA GLU A 232 -23.71 -1.04 -13.59
C GLU A 232 -22.46 -0.75 -12.75
N PHE A 233 -22.61 -0.47 -11.46
CA PHE A 233 -21.50 -0.25 -10.53
C PHE A 233 -20.54 -1.46 -10.51
N VAL A 234 -21.05 -2.68 -10.36
CA VAL A 234 -20.23 -3.91 -10.39
C VAL A 234 -19.51 -4.08 -11.73
N SER A 235 -20.18 -3.77 -12.84
CA SER A 235 -19.59 -3.86 -14.19
C SER A 235 -18.47 -2.84 -14.38
N GLU A 236 -18.64 -1.61 -13.89
CA GLU A 236 -17.60 -0.58 -13.90
C GLU A 236 -16.39 -0.99 -13.04
N LEU A 237 -16.62 -1.53 -11.83
CA LEU A 237 -15.56 -2.02 -10.95
C LEU A 237 -14.70 -3.08 -11.63
N ARG A 238 -15.34 -4.02 -12.33
CA ARG A 238 -14.64 -5.06 -13.09
C ARG A 238 -13.75 -4.46 -14.19
N LEU A 239 -14.29 -3.53 -14.96
CA LEU A 239 -13.54 -2.85 -16.02
C LEU A 239 -12.36 -2.04 -15.45
N ILE A 240 -12.54 -1.38 -14.30
CA ILE A 240 -11.47 -0.65 -13.60
C ILE A 240 -10.36 -1.63 -13.18
N ALA A 241 -10.72 -2.75 -12.56
CA ALA A 241 -9.75 -3.76 -12.12
C ALA A 241 -8.96 -4.36 -13.30
N GLU A 242 -9.62 -4.67 -14.43
CA GLU A 242 -8.98 -5.15 -15.66
C GLU A 242 -7.97 -4.12 -16.20
N LYS A 243 -8.34 -2.84 -16.27
CA LYS A 243 -7.43 -1.76 -16.69
C LYS A 243 -6.24 -1.58 -15.75
N LEU A 244 -6.44 -1.70 -14.44
CA LEU A 244 -5.37 -1.61 -13.45
C LEU A 244 -4.39 -2.80 -13.56
N ASP A 245 -4.89 -4.03 -13.78
CA ASP A 245 -4.05 -5.21 -14.00
C ASP A 245 -3.22 -5.08 -15.29
N GLU A 246 -3.86 -4.68 -16.40
CA GLU A 246 -3.17 -4.47 -17.68
C GLU A 246 -2.08 -3.39 -17.54
N ARG A 247 -2.38 -2.27 -16.88
CA ARG A 247 -1.42 -1.20 -16.61
C ARG A 247 -0.25 -1.68 -15.75
N ALA A 248 -0.52 -2.49 -14.71
CA ALA A 248 0.52 -3.07 -13.87
C ALA A 248 1.43 -4.03 -14.65
N ARG A 249 0.87 -4.84 -15.56
CA ARG A 249 1.64 -5.71 -16.46
C ARG A 249 2.51 -4.92 -17.42
N SER A 250 1.96 -3.90 -18.07
CA SER A 250 2.72 -3.04 -19.00
C SER A 250 3.89 -2.38 -18.30
N LYS A 251 3.65 -1.76 -17.12
CA LYS A 251 4.72 -1.14 -16.32
C LYS A 251 5.84 -2.12 -15.97
N SER A 252 5.50 -3.34 -15.56
CA SER A 252 6.50 -4.38 -15.24
C SER A 252 7.32 -4.82 -16.47
N GLU A 253 6.68 -4.95 -17.63
CA GLU A 253 7.36 -5.29 -18.90
C GLU A 253 8.28 -4.14 -19.36
N ASP A 254 7.84 -2.88 -19.26
CA ASP A 254 8.65 -1.72 -19.63
C ASP A 254 9.85 -1.55 -18.68
N ALA A 255 9.67 -1.73 -17.38
CA ALA A 255 10.78 -1.74 -16.42
C ALA A 255 11.79 -2.86 -16.73
N SER A 256 11.30 -4.05 -17.10
CA SER A 256 12.15 -5.18 -17.50
C SER A 256 12.96 -4.86 -18.78
N ARG A 257 12.32 -4.19 -19.77
CA ARG A 257 12.96 -3.78 -21.02
C ARG A 257 14.03 -2.73 -20.77
N ASN A 258 13.75 -1.74 -19.93
CA ASN A 258 14.74 -0.74 -19.54
C ASN A 258 15.91 -1.35 -18.76
N ALA A 259 15.65 -2.35 -17.91
CA ALA A 259 16.70 -3.06 -17.20
C ALA A 259 17.56 -3.95 -18.11
N ALA A 260 17.00 -4.53 -19.16
CA ALA A 260 17.80 -5.27 -20.16
C ALA A 260 18.86 -4.40 -20.85
N ALA A 261 18.59 -3.09 -20.99
CA ALA A 261 19.52 -2.17 -21.62
C ALA A 261 20.78 -1.88 -20.78
N VAL A 262 20.71 -2.04 -19.45
CA VAL A 262 21.85 -1.79 -18.53
C VAL A 262 22.68 -3.04 -18.24
N LEU A 263 22.28 -4.21 -18.76
CA LEU A 263 23.04 -5.45 -18.59
C LEU A 263 24.43 -5.35 -19.26
N PRO A 264 25.48 -5.91 -18.67
CA PRO A 264 26.78 -5.94 -19.29
C PRO A 264 26.80 -6.84 -20.54
N ASP A 265 27.74 -6.60 -21.43
CA ASP A 265 28.08 -7.54 -22.48
C ASP A 265 29.40 -8.23 -22.10
N ASP A 266 29.43 -9.57 -22.14
CA ASP A 266 30.53 -10.40 -21.63
C ASP A 266 30.88 -10.14 -20.14
N GLY A 267 29.83 -10.16 -19.26
CA GLY A 267 29.99 -9.86 -17.84
C GLY A 267 29.26 -10.82 -16.89
N CYS A 268 29.38 -10.53 -15.61
CA CYS A 268 28.70 -11.26 -14.54
C CYS A 268 27.68 -10.36 -13.83
N VAL A 269 26.45 -10.83 -13.72
CA VAL A 269 25.35 -10.17 -13.02
C VAL A 269 25.02 -10.94 -11.75
N LEU A 270 25.12 -10.29 -10.58
CA LEU A 270 24.66 -10.86 -9.32
C LEU A 270 23.20 -10.46 -9.07
N THR A 271 22.38 -11.44 -8.71
CA THR A 271 21.00 -11.21 -8.28
C THR A 271 20.65 -12.00 -7.02
N HIS A 272 19.60 -11.58 -6.33
CA HIS A 272 19.13 -12.11 -5.05
C HIS A 272 17.63 -12.22 -5.02
N SER A 273 17.09 -13.32 -4.41
CA SER A 273 15.67 -13.62 -4.34
C SER A 273 15.04 -13.94 -5.71
N TYR A 274 13.71 -14.06 -5.78
CA TYR A 274 12.97 -14.31 -7.01
C TYR A 274 12.18 -13.06 -7.42
N SER A 275 12.64 -12.40 -8.47
CA SER A 275 11.92 -11.29 -9.08
C SER A 275 11.53 -11.62 -10.52
N THR A 276 10.25 -11.60 -10.83
CA THR A 276 9.76 -11.79 -12.21
C THR A 276 10.23 -10.69 -13.14
N THR A 277 10.35 -9.46 -12.65
CA THR A 277 10.86 -8.32 -13.42
C THR A 277 12.35 -8.48 -13.76
N VAL A 278 13.16 -8.96 -12.78
CA VAL A 278 14.59 -9.26 -13.03
C VAL A 278 14.75 -10.44 -13.98
N LEU A 279 14.00 -11.55 -13.78
CA LEU A 279 14.00 -12.69 -14.69
C LEU A 279 13.68 -12.25 -16.12
N ARG A 280 12.66 -11.44 -16.29
CA ARG A 280 12.25 -10.92 -17.60
C ARG A 280 13.32 -9.99 -18.22
N ALA A 281 13.96 -9.15 -17.42
CA ALA A 281 15.05 -8.29 -17.88
C ALA A 281 16.25 -9.12 -18.39
N LEU A 282 16.65 -10.16 -17.66
CA LEU A 282 17.73 -11.07 -18.07
C LEU A 282 17.36 -11.85 -19.34
N GLU A 283 16.12 -12.32 -19.45
CA GLU A 283 15.59 -12.96 -20.67
C GLU A 283 15.66 -12.03 -21.88
N LEU A 284 15.18 -10.79 -21.72
CA LEU A 284 15.21 -9.77 -22.80
C LEU A 284 16.63 -9.42 -23.19
N GLY A 285 17.56 -9.32 -22.25
CA GLY A 285 18.97 -9.09 -22.51
C GLY A 285 19.60 -10.19 -23.38
N MET A 286 19.35 -11.46 -23.01
CA MET A 286 19.82 -12.60 -23.81
C MET A 286 19.20 -12.62 -25.22
N LYS A 287 17.90 -12.42 -25.34
CA LYS A 287 17.23 -12.31 -26.64
C LYS A 287 17.73 -11.12 -27.47
N GLY A 288 18.16 -10.05 -26.83
CA GLY A 288 18.79 -8.88 -27.46
C GLY A 288 20.25 -9.09 -27.85
N GLY A 289 20.81 -10.28 -27.66
CA GLY A 289 22.18 -10.64 -28.06
C GLY A 289 23.26 -10.35 -27.02
N ARG A 290 22.88 -9.91 -25.80
CA ARG A 290 23.82 -9.74 -24.68
C ARG A 290 24.34 -11.09 -24.20
N ARG A 291 25.61 -11.15 -23.85
CA ARG A 291 26.26 -12.34 -23.27
C ARG A 291 26.69 -12.00 -21.85
N PHE A 292 26.19 -12.76 -20.89
CA PHE A 292 26.53 -12.61 -19.48
C PHE A 292 26.28 -13.93 -18.76
N GLN A 293 26.89 -14.08 -17.59
CA GLN A 293 26.50 -15.12 -16.63
C GLN A 293 25.79 -14.50 -15.45
N ALA A 294 24.90 -15.27 -14.82
CA ALA A 294 24.18 -14.85 -13.62
C ALA A 294 24.70 -15.59 -12.38
N TYR A 295 25.13 -14.85 -11.38
CA TYR A 295 25.34 -15.35 -10.03
C TYR A 295 24.04 -15.12 -9.27
N VAL A 296 23.46 -16.20 -8.77
CA VAL A 296 22.19 -16.16 -8.06
C VAL A 296 22.42 -16.68 -6.65
N THR A 297 22.13 -15.87 -5.63
CA THR A 297 22.21 -16.32 -4.24
C THR A 297 21.05 -17.25 -3.90
N GLU A 298 21.24 -18.19 -2.95
CA GLU A 298 20.17 -19.12 -2.54
C GLU A 298 18.98 -18.40 -1.93
N SER A 299 19.20 -17.24 -1.29
CA SER A 299 18.19 -16.38 -0.65
C SER A 299 17.50 -17.06 0.52
N TYR A 300 18.30 -17.45 1.54
CA TYR A 300 17.78 -17.99 2.80
C TYR A 300 16.95 -16.92 3.55
N PRO A 301 15.86 -17.26 4.25
CA PRO A 301 15.38 -18.64 4.54
C PRO A 301 14.46 -19.26 3.48
N GLY A 302 13.89 -18.48 2.55
CA GLY A 302 12.86 -18.94 1.60
C GLY A 302 13.43 -19.72 0.40
N MET A 303 14.73 -19.60 0.14
CA MET A 303 15.45 -20.29 -0.95
C MET A 303 14.91 -19.96 -2.35
N GLU A 304 14.29 -18.79 -2.52
CA GLU A 304 13.66 -18.35 -3.77
C GLU A 304 14.69 -18.21 -4.92
N GLY A 305 15.95 -17.93 -4.59
CA GLY A 305 17.05 -17.87 -5.58
C GLY A 305 17.24 -19.19 -6.32
N LYS A 306 16.96 -20.33 -5.69
CA LYS A 306 17.01 -21.63 -6.37
C LYS A 306 15.97 -21.75 -7.49
N GLN A 307 14.81 -21.13 -7.29
CA GLN A 307 13.76 -21.11 -8.33
C GLN A 307 14.17 -20.17 -9.47
N LEU A 308 14.71 -18.99 -9.15
CA LEU A 308 15.23 -18.06 -10.15
C LEU A 308 16.35 -18.72 -10.98
N ALA A 309 17.29 -19.41 -10.32
CA ALA A 309 18.39 -20.10 -11.00
C ALA A 309 17.86 -21.14 -12.00
N LYS A 310 16.86 -21.95 -11.62
CA LYS A 310 16.19 -22.91 -12.52
C LYS A 310 15.55 -22.21 -13.72
N ALA A 311 14.80 -21.13 -13.49
CA ALA A 311 14.14 -20.39 -14.55
C ALA A 311 15.16 -19.77 -15.54
N LEU A 312 16.26 -19.23 -15.03
CA LEU A 312 17.35 -18.66 -15.86
C LEU A 312 18.02 -19.73 -16.73
N VAL A 313 18.32 -20.91 -16.18
CA VAL A 313 18.87 -22.04 -16.95
C VAL A 313 17.92 -22.44 -18.09
N GLN A 314 16.61 -22.48 -17.83
CA GLN A 314 15.61 -22.84 -18.87
C GLN A 314 15.58 -21.86 -20.05
N ILE A 315 15.92 -20.61 -19.83
CA ILE A 315 15.99 -19.59 -20.89
C ILE A 315 17.41 -19.42 -21.48
N GLY A 316 18.34 -20.28 -21.08
CA GLY A 316 19.68 -20.33 -21.65
C GLY A 316 20.73 -19.39 -21.03
N VAL A 317 20.42 -18.77 -19.89
CA VAL A 317 21.39 -17.96 -19.15
C VAL A 317 22.35 -18.89 -18.38
N PRO A 318 23.69 -18.75 -18.53
CA PRO A 318 24.63 -19.44 -17.67
C PRO A 318 24.50 -19.00 -16.21
N VAL A 319 24.25 -19.95 -15.31
CA VAL A 319 23.96 -19.64 -13.90
C VAL A 319 24.96 -20.30 -12.97
N LYS A 320 25.42 -19.55 -11.97
CA LYS A 320 26.11 -20.05 -10.78
C LYS A 320 25.25 -19.75 -9.55
N LEU A 321 24.70 -20.80 -8.95
CA LEU A 321 24.01 -20.69 -7.66
C LEU A 321 25.06 -20.57 -6.54
N VAL A 322 24.90 -19.62 -5.64
CA VAL A 322 25.85 -19.28 -4.58
C VAL A 322 25.17 -19.18 -3.23
N VAL A 323 25.88 -19.60 -2.19
CA VAL A 323 25.42 -19.47 -0.81
C VAL A 323 25.51 -18.01 -0.39
N ASP A 324 24.48 -17.48 0.30
CA ASP A 324 24.39 -16.07 0.66
C ASP A 324 25.62 -15.56 1.44
N SER A 325 26.22 -16.39 2.32
CA SER A 325 27.42 -16.05 3.08
C SER A 325 28.70 -15.94 2.25
N THR A 326 28.72 -16.46 1.02
CA THR A 326 29.90 -16.41 0.14
C THR A 326 29.98 -15.17 -0.74
N VAL A 327 28.95 -14.32 -0.71
CA VAL A 327 28.89 -13.10 -1.52
C VAL A 327 30.12 -12.23 -1.33
N GLN A 328 30.59 -12.06 -0.10
CA GLN A 328 31.77 -11.24 0.22
C GLN A 328 33.01 -11.67 -0.54
N THR A 329 33.23 -12.97 -0.77
CA THR A 329 34.40 -13.49 -1.45
C THR A 329 34.29 -13.49 -2.96
N MET A 330 33.07 -13.63 -3.50
CA MET A 330 32.86 -13.81 -4.94
C MET A 330 32.42 -12.52 -5.66
N ILE A 331 31.99 -11.50 -4.92
CA ILE A 331 31.47 -10.29 -5.53
C ILE A 331 32.48 -9.53 -6.39
N SER A 332 33.80 -9.78 -6.19
CA SER A 332 34.84 -9.20 -7.02
C SER A 332 34.77 -9.62 -8.50
N ASP A 333 34.14 -10.74 -8.80
CA ASP A 333 33.94 -11.24 -10.17
C ASP A 333 32.69 -10.63 -10.84
N VAL A 334 31.91 -9.82 -10.09
CA VAL A 334 30.62 -9.28 -10.51
C VAL A 334 30.81 -7.89 -11.14
N ASN A 335 30.21 -7.68 -12.30
CA ASN A 335 30.20 -6.38 -12.99
C ASN A 335 28.98 -5.52 -12.59
N LEU A 336 27.90 -6.15 -12.20
CA LEU A 336 26.63 -5.50 -11.92
C LEU A 336 25.82 -6.30 -10.90
N VAL A 337 25.28 -5.63 -9.90
CA VAL A 337 24.20 -6.18 -9.03
C VAL A 337 22.87 -5.69 -9.55
N LEU A 338 21.98 -6.64 -9.91
CA LEU A 338 20.62 -6.37 -10.41
C LEU A 338 19.60 -7.03 -9.48
N LEU A 339 18.84 -6.22 -8.75
CA LEU A 339 17.88 -6.69 -7.77
C LEU A 339 16.46 -6.31 -8.16
N GLY A 340 15.47 -7.03 -7.62
CA GLY A 340 14.09 -6.57 -7.58
C GLY A 340 13.84 -5.58 -6.44
N ALA A 341 12.57 -5.26 -6.22
CA ALA A 341 12.11 -4.50 -5.05
C ALA A 341 10.76 -5.06 -4.57
N ASP A 342 10.54 -5.06 -3.26
CA ASP A 342 9.22 -5.24 -2.65
C ASP A 342 8.57 -3.88 -2.38
N SER A 343 9.36 -2.93 -1.88
CA SER A 343 8.96 -1.52 -1.77
C SER A 343 10.16 -0.58 -1.90
N VAL A 344 9.92 0.61 -2.42
CA VAL A 344 10.88 1.74 -2.42
C VAL A 344 10.31 2.83 -1.52
N LEU A 345 11.07 3.22 -0.49
CA LEU A 345 10.66 4.21 0.50
C LEU A 345 10.83 5.64 -0.02
N LYS A 346 10.19 6.62 0.62
CA LYS A 346 10.23 8.02 0.19
C LYS A 346 11.63 8.63 0.14
N ASP A 347 12.55 8.14 0.98
CA ASP A 347 13.95 8.55 1.00
C ASP A 347 14.83 7.85 -0.03
N GLY A 348 14.24 7.01 -0.91
CA GLY A 348 14.94 6.19 -1.87
C GLY A 348 15.59 4.93 -1.29
N SER A 349 15.29 4.56 -0.04
CA SER A 349 15.72 3.28 0.53
C SER A 349 14.92 2.13 -0.08
N LEU A 350 15.58 0.97 -0.24
CA LEU A 350 15.01 -0.23 -0.84
C LEU A 350 14.64 -1.24 0.25
N LEU A 351 13.35 -1.60 0.35
CA LEU A 351 12.90 -2.76 1.10
C LEU A 351 12.88 -3.98 0.17
N HIS A 352 13.66 -4.99 0.52
CA HIS A 352 13.76 -6.21 -0.27
C HIS A 352 14.12 -7.41 0.62
N LYS A 353 14.21 -8.61 0.05
CA LYS A 353 14.57 -9.85 0.73
C LYS A 353 15.80 -9.68 1.63
N ILE A 354 15.75 -10.28 2.83
CA ILE A 354 16.86 -10.28 3.79
C ILE A 354 18.16 -10.76 3.12
N GLY A 355 19.28 -10.08 3.41
CA GLY A 355 20.58 -10.28 2.75
C GLY A 355 20.91 -9.21 1.71
N THR A 356 19.90 -8.50 1.19
CA THR A 356 20.08 -7.43 0.21
C THR A 356 21.00 -6.33 0.72
N ARG A 357 20.83 -5.89 1.98
CA ARG A 357 21.67 -4.87 2.61
C ARG A 357 23.15 -5.27 2.64
N ASN A 358 23.44 -6.55 2.90
CA ASN A 358 24.81 -7.05 2.90
C ASN A 358 25.42 -7.06 1.49
N ILE A 359 24.66 -7.53 0.49
CA ILE A 359 25.07 -7.50 -0.93
C ILE A 359 25.36 -6.07 -1.36
N ALA A 360 24.47 -5.14 -1.05
CA ALA A 360 24.61 -3.72 -1.40
C ALA A 360 25.82 -3.07 -0.73
N SER A 361 26.08 -3.38 0.53
CA SER A 361 27.26 -2.91 1.26
C SER A 361 28.55 -3.43 0.62
N GLU A 362 28.62 -4.70 0.26
CA GLU A 362 29.81 -5.30 -0.36
C GLU A 362 30.03 -4.79 -1.79
N ALA A 363 28.96 -4.61 -2.57
CA ALA A 363 29.02 -4.00 -3.90
C ALA A 363 29.58 -2.56 -3.82
N ASN A 364 29.04 -1.76 -2.89
CA ASN A 364 29.48 -0.37 -2.72
C ASN A 364 30.98 -0.26 -2.32
N LYS A 365 31.46 -1.13 -1.41
CA LYS A 365 32.89 -1.15 -1.01
C LYS A 365 33.83 -1.40 -2.20
N ARG A 366 33.35 -2.05 -3.25
CA ARG A 366 34.15 -2.43 -4.45
C ARG A 366 33.80 -1.58 -5.67
N GLY A 367 32.96 -0.57 -5.54
CA GLY A 367 32.53 0.28 -6.65
C GLY A 367 31.69 -0.45 -7.71
N ILE A 368 31.06 -1.59 -7.36
CA ILE A 368 30.18 -2.34 -8.26
C ILE A 368 28.83 -1.68 -8.28
N PRO A 369 28.27 -1.30 -9.45
CA PRO A 369 26.98 -0.67 -9.54
C PRO A 369 25.85 -1.62 -9.09
N LEU A 370 24.93 -1.10 -8.28
CA LEU A 370 23.70 -1.79 -7.90
C LEU A 370 22.52 -1.06 -8.49
N TYR A 371 21.74 -1.77 -9.30
CA TYR A 371 20.45 -1.32 -9.81
C TYR A 371 19.31 -2.12 -9.19
N ALA A 372 18.24 -1.43 -8.80
CA ALA A 372 16.99 -2.06 -8.40
C ALA A 372 15.94 -1.88 -9.50
N VAL A 373 15.39 -2.98 -10.00
CA VAL A 373 14.40 -2.99 -11.09
C VAL A 373 13.02 -3.14 -10.49
N CYS A 374 12.16 -2.16 -10.73
CA CYS A 374 10.79 -2.20 -10.25
C CYS A 374 9.91 -1.21 -10.99
N GLU A 375 8.66 -1.55 -11.17
CA GLU A 375 7.62 -0.59 -11.56
C GLU A 375 7.36 0.44 -10.45
N THR A 376 6.98 1.67 -10.81
CA THR A 376 6.68 2.76 -9.86
C THR A 376 5.54 2.42 -8.89
N LEU A 377 4.70 1.43 -9.21
CA LEU A 377 3.70 0.87 -8.30
C LEU A 377 4.30 0.30 -7.00
N LYS A 378 5.61 0.01 -6.96
CA LYS A 378 6.33 -0.42 -5.75
C LYS A 378 6.88 0.74 -4.92
N PHE A 379 6.68 1.98 -5.34
CA PHE A 379 7.02 3.14 -4.55
C PHE A 379 5.98 3.33 -3.45
N SER A 380 6.44 3.45 -2.19
CA SER A 380 5.56 3.44 -1.04
C SER A 380 4.83 4.77 -0.86
N THR A 381 3.59 4.83 -1.33
CA THR A 381 2.71 5.97 -1.03
C THR A 381 2.37 6.04 0.45
N ALA A 382 2.30 4.91 1.15
CA ALA A 382 2.02 4.84 2.57
C ALA A 382 3.13 5.50 3.41
N ASP A 383 4.39 5.13 3.17
CA ASP A 383 5.54 5.74 3.84
C ASP A 383 5.62 7.25 3.58
N PHE A 384 5.35 7.66 2.34
CA PHE A 384 5.27 9.08 1.99
C PHE A 384 4.19 9.83 2.79
N LEU A 385 3.07 9.18 3.08
CA LEU A 385 1.94 9.74 3.83
C LEU A 385 2.08 9.58 5.34
N GLY A 386 3.22 9.07 5.83
CA GLY A 386 3.51 8.89 7.25
C GLY A 386 3.00 7.58 7.84
N GLU A 387 2.48 6.66 7.03
CA GLU A 387 2.15 5.32 7.48
C GLU A 387 3.40 4.42 7.43
N PRO A 388 3.89 3.87 8.54
CA PRO A 388 5.10 3.05 8.54
C PRO A 388 4.88 1.76 7.76
N ILE A 389 5.91 1.33 7.03
CA ILE A 389 5.92 0.03 6.38
C ILE A 389 6.25 -1.03 7.43
N GLN A 390 5.31 -1.93 7.66
CA GLN A 390 5.49 -3.09 8.52
C GLN A 390 5.99 -4.25 7.66
N ALA A 391 7.25 -4.63 7.80
CA ALA A 391 7.82 -5.80 7.15
C ALA A 391 8.46 -6.72 8.19
N SER A 392 8.40 -8.04 7.95
CA SER A 392 9.07 -9.01 8.82
C SER A 392 10.59 -8.87 8.69
N GLU A 393 11.27 -8.48 9.76
CA GLU A 393 12.73 -8.36 9.81
C GLU A 393 13.47 -9.69 9.59
N THR A 394 12.77 -10.81 9.69
CA THR A 394 13.32 -12.13 9.38
C THR A 394 13.26 -12.49 7.91
N LEU A 395 12.48 -11.74 7.10
CA LEU A 395 12.27 -12.00 5.67
C LEU A 395 12.79 -10.86 4.79
N PHE A 396 12.82 -9.64 5.32
CA PHE A 396 13.15 -8.44 4.57
C PHE A 396 14.19 -7.60 5.32
N ASP A 397 14.99 -6.86 4.59
CA ASP A 397 15.81 -5.79 5.14
C ASP A 397 15.65 -4.49 4.35
N VAL A 398 16.06 -3.39 4.97
CA VAL A 398 16.07 -2.07 4.34
C VAL A 398 17.51 -1.74 3.95
N THR A 399 17.71 -1.52 2.66
CA THR A 399 18.98 -1.07 2.07
C THR A 399 18.92 0.44 1.88
N ALA A 400 19.84 1.18 2.51
CA ALA A 400 19.88 2.63 2.41
C ALA A 400 20.09 3.11 0.96
N SER A 401 19.42 4.20 0.58
CA SER A 401 19.43 4.80 -0.76
C SER A 401 20.84 5.04 -1.33
N ARG A 402 21.82 5.41 -0.49
CA ARG A 402 23.23 5.61 -0.90
C ARG A 402 23.91 4.38 -1.50
N HIS A 403 23.36 3.17 -1.32
CA HIS A 403 23.89 1.93 -1.90
C HIS A 403 23.21 1.55 -3.22
N VAL A 404 22.13 2.21 -3.59
CA VAL A 404 21.42 2.02 -4.85
C VAL A 404 21.88 3.08 -5.84
N LEU A 405 22.49 2.66 -6.95
CA LEU A 405 22.95 3.61 -7.95
C LEU A 405 21.76 4.22 -8.69
N LYS A 406 20.83 3.38 -9.15
CA LYS A 406 19.57 3.80 -9.79
C LYS A 406 18.47 2.77 -9.58
N PHE A 407 17.25 3.25 -9.55
CA PHE A 407 16.06 2.44 -9.81
C PHE A 407 15.83 2.41 -11.33
N ILE A 408 15.58 1.22 -11.87
CA ILE A 408 15.20 1.07 -13.28
C ILE A 408 13.70 0.81 -13.32
N THR A 409 12.95 1.83 -13.75
CA THR A 409 11.50 1.81 -13.76
C THR A 409 10.95 1.72 -15.19
N GLU A 410 9.64 1.67 -15.35
CA GLU A 410 8.97 1.82 -16.65
C GLU A 410 9.29 3.17 -17.33
N ASP A 411 9.54 4.21 -16.54
CA ASP A 411 9.90 5.55 -17.01
C ASP A 411 11.39 5.68 -17.35
N GLY A 412 12.19 4.61 -17.13
CA GLY A 412 13.63 4.58 -17.33
C GLY A 412 14.43 4.62 -16.02
N PRO A 413 15.77 4.84 -16.13
CA PRO A 413 16.65 4.93 -14.97
C PRO A 413 16.39 6.19 -14.14
N MET A 414 16.19 6.02 -12.81
CA MET A 414 15.91 7.09 -11.87
C MET A 414 16.89 7.07 -10.71
N GLU A 415 17.34 8.24 -10.24
CA GLU A 415 18.17 8.33 -9.04
C GLU A 415 17.34 8.21 -7.74
N PRO A 416 17.90 7.65 -6.66
CA PRO A 416 17.18 7.51 -5.40
C PRO A 416 16.62 8.83 -4.84
N ARG A 417 17.29 9.95 -5.08
CA ARG A 417 16.82 11.29 -4.64
C ARG A 417 15.55 11.77 -5.33
N ASP A 418 15.21 11.18 -6.49
CA ASP A 418 14.04 11.60 -7.28
C ASP A 418 12.76 10.80 -6.91
N VAL A 419 12.90 9.81 -6.04
CA VAL A 419 11.81 8.89 -5.64
C VAL A 419 10.64 9.64 -5.02
N GLU A 420 10.90 10.59 -4.10
CA GLU A 420 9.84 11.36 -3.46
C GLU A 420 8.99 12.13 -4.49
N GLY A 421 9.65 12.80 -5.45
CA GLY A 421 8.96 13.48 -6.55
C GLY A 421 8.10 12.54 -7.38
N ARG A 422 8.61 11.33 -7.66
CA ARG A 422 7.84 10.32 -8.42
C ARG A 422 6.66 9.75 -7.63
N ILE A 423 6.79 9.61 -6.30
CA ILE A 423 5.65 9.22 -5.45
C ILE A 423 4.54 10.27 -5.53
N ARG A 424 4.86 11.57 -5.52
CA ARG A 424 3.87 12.64 -5.68
C ARG A 424 3.11 12.52 -7.00
N LEU A 425 3.82 12.23 -8.10
CA LEU A 425 3.20 11.98 -9.40
C LEU A 425 2.33 10.72 -9.39
N LEU A 426 2.82 9.62 -8.79
CA LEU A 426 2.05 8.40 -8.66
C LEU A 426 0.74 8.63 -7.89
N LEU A 427 0.79 9.43 -6.82
CA LEU A 427 -0.40 9.81 -6.08
C LEU A 427 -1.39 10.59 -6.94
N SER A 428 -0.93 11.53 -7.76
CA SER A 428 -1.82 12.27 -8.67
C SER A 428 -2.38 11.40 -9.81
N GLU A 429 -1.65 10.36 -10.25
CA GLU A 429 -2.14 9.38 -11.23
C GLU A 429 -3.20 8.42 -10.65
N MET A 430 -3.05 8.06 -9.38
CA MET A 430 -3.95 7.14 -8.68
C MET A 430 -5.22 7.83 -8.18
N TYR A 431 -5.15 9.11 -7.91
CA TYR A 431 -6.18 9.92 -7.28
C TYR A 431 -6.33 11.25 -8.03
N PRO A 432 -6.78 11.19 -9.30
CA PRO A 432 -6.93 12.36 -10.17
C PRO A 432 -7.98 13.37 -9.67
#